data_f470736e1cfde29e0111891317e9cc68
#
_entry.id   f470736e1cfde29e0111891317e9cc68
#
_cell.length_a   1.000
_cell.length_b   1.000
_cell.length_c   1.000
_cell.angle_alpha   90.00
_cell.angle_beta   90.00
_cell.angle_gamma   90.00
#
_symmetry.space_group_name_H-M   'P 1'
#
loop_
_entity.id
_entity.type
_entity.pdbx_description
1 polymer ?
#
loop_
_entity_poly.entity_id
_entity_poly.type
_entity_poly.pdbx_seq_one_letter_code
_entity_poly.pdbx_strand_id
1 'polypeptide(L)'
;MRKWVYRPLFTEDPNKLFTAYRIIGTKWTIHILSALSQGPKKFGEISESIPSISEMILSRRLKGLQHDHLVKRTILTCPTQIMYELTPKGVALATFIPCLMDWDTRFSK
;
A
#
# COMPACT_ATOMS: atom_id res chain seq x y z
N MET A 1 31.97 14.00 0.09
CA MET A 1 30.92 13.27 0.66
C MET A 1 29.76 14.12 1.09
N ARG A 2 28.58 13.56 0.88
CA ARG A 2 27.47 14.33 1.16
C ARG A 2 27.10 14.24 2.60
N LYS A 3 26.93 15.34 3.18
CA LYS A 3 26.51 15.36 4.55
C LYS A 3 25.03 15.21 4.66
N TRP A 4 24.60 14.57 5.71
CA TRP A 4 23.20 14.53 6.01
C TRP A 4 22.77 15.94 6.38
N VAL A 5 21.75 16.40 5.71
CA VAL A 5 21.20 17.69 5.98
C VAL A 5 19.94 17.49 6.78
N TYR A 6 19.94 17.99 7.98
CA TYR A 6 18.77 17.85 8.84
C TYR A 6 17.77 18.92 8.50
N ARG A 7 17.13 18.69 7.36
CA ARG A 7 16.10 19.56 6.95
C ARG A 7 14.83 19.06 7.52
N PRO A 8 13.78 19.82 7.45
CA PRO A 8 12.49 19.36 7.96
C PRO A 8 11.87 18.32 7.05
N LEU A 9 12.57 17.20 6.92
CA LEU A 9 11.98 16.02 6.33
C LEU A 9 10.96 15.42 7.26
N PHE A 10 11.09 15.76 8.54
CA PHE A 10 10.19 15.24 9.53
C PHE A 10 9.19 16.32 9.88
N THR A 11 7.96 15.91 10.04
CA THR A 11 6.93 16.83 10.47
C THR A 11 7.17 17.22 11.93
N GLU A 12 6.85 18.45 12.23
CA GLU A 12 6.87 18.90 13.62
C GLU A 12 5.58 18.49 14.34
N ASP A 13 4.63 17.95 13.61
CA ASP A 13 3.37 17.50 14.19
C ASP A 13 3.43 15.98 14.37
N PRO A 14 3.66 15.52 15.60
CA PRO A 14 3.76 14.07 15.83
C PRO A 14 2.49 13.32 15.45
N ASN A 15 1.35 14.00 15.44
CA ASN A 15 0.11 13.33 15.08
C ASN A 15 0.08 12.96 13.62
N LYS A 16 0.72 13.75 12.76
CA LYS A 16 0.77 13.40 11.34
C LYS A 16 1.59 12.15 11.09
N LEU A 17 2.72 12.05 11.76
CA LEU A 17 3.53 10.84 11.62
C LEU A 17 2.79 9.63 12.18
N PHE A 18 2.13 9.79 13.31
CA PHE A 18 1.40 8.70 13.93
C PHE A 18 0.28 8.22 13.02
N THR A 19 -0.45 9.16 12.41
CA THR A 19 -1.55 8.81 11.51
C THR A 19 -1.03 8.06 10.28
N ALA A 20 0.05 8.55 9.69
CA ALA A 20 0.64 7.89 8.53
C ALA A 20 1.13 6.49 8.91
N TYR A 21 1.78 6.37 10.06
CA TYR A 21 2.28 5.08 10.49
C TYR A 21 1.15 4.10 10.75
N ARG A 22 0.04 4.56 11.30
CA ARG A 22 -1.10 3.68 11.56
C ARG A 22 -1.54 2.97 10.28
N ILE A 23 -1.48 3.69 9.17
CA ILE A 23 -1.87 3.12 7.89
C ILE A 23 -0.80 2.19 7.34
N ILE A 24 0.42 2.70 7.17
CA ILE A 24 1.45 1.91 6.49
C ILE A 24 2.05 0.84 7.39
N GLY A 25 1.93 0.99 8.69
CA GLY A 25 2.47 0.03 9.65
C GLY A 25 1.58 -1.18 9.87
N THR A 26 0.38 -1.17 9.34
CA THR A 26 -0.49 -2.32 9.44
C THR A 26 0.06 -3.43 8.56
N LYS A 27 0.18 -4.63 9.12
CA LYS A 27 0.75 -5.75 8.39
C LYS A 27 0.02 -5.97 7.07
N TRP A 28 0.77 -6.21 6.03
CA TRP A 28 0.33 -6.51 4.67
C TRP A 28 -0.09 -5.29 3.86
N THR A 29 -0.22 -4.11 4.46
CA THR A 29 -0.67 -2.93 3.72
C THR A 29 0.26 -2.61 2.56
N ILE A 30 1.57 -2.55 2.81
CA ILE A 30 2.53 -2.23 1.76
C ILE A 30 2.47 -3.27 0.65
N HIS A 31 2.32 -4.54 1.00
CA HIS A 31 2.26 -5.61 0.00
C HIS A 31 1.04 -5.45 -0.91
N ILE A 32 -0.10 -5.10 -0.32
CA ILE A 32 -1.32 -4.92 -1.11
C ILE A 32 -1.20 -3.69 -2.00
N LEU A 33 -0.65 -2.59 -1.47
CA LEU A 33 -0.44 -1.39 -2.29
C LEU A 33 0.48 -1.70 -3.45
N SER A 34 1.54 -2.48 -3.20
CA SER A 34 2.47 -2.85 -4.25
C SER A 34 1.79 -3.68 -5.33
N ALA A 35 0.99 -4.66 -4.92
CA ALA A 35 0.29 -5.50 -5.88
C ALA A 35 -0.63 -4.66 -6.76
N LEU A 36 -1.36 -3.72 -6.16
CA LEU A 36 -2.32 -2.90 -6.90
C LEU A 36 -1.67 -1.76 -7.66
N SER A 37 -0.40 -1.46 -7.38
CA SER A 37 0.29 -0.41 -8.12
C SER A 37 0.49 -0.79 -9.59
N GLN A 38 0.36 -2.06 -9.92
CA GLN A 38 0.48 -2.54 -11.28
C GLN A 38 -0.83 -2.43 -12.06
N GLY A 39 -1.91 -2.09 -11.39
CA GLY A 39 -3.20 -1.95 -12.02
C GLY A 39 -4.28 -2.66 -11.23
N PRO A 40 -5.53 -2.52 -11.67
CA PRO A 40 -6.64 -3.20 -11.00
C PRO A 40 -6.46 -4.71 -10.99
N LYS A 41 -6.91 -5.34 -9.92
CA LYS A 41 -6.79 -6.79 -9.78
C LYS A 41 -8.02 -7.36 -9.10
N LYS A 42 -8.28 -8.61 -9.42
CA LYS A 42 -9.30 -9.37 -8.72
C LYS A 42 -8.73 -9.86 -7.39
N PHE A 43 -9.62 -10.22 -6.49
CA PHE A 43 -9.22 -10.73 -5.18
C PHE A 43 -8.21 -11.88 -5.30
N GLY A 44 -8.50 -12.86 -6.16
CA GLY A 44 -7.61 -14.00 -6.32
C GLY A 44 -6.24 -13.62 -6.85
N GLU A 45 -6.19 -12.63 -7.74
CA GLU A 45 -4.92 -12.16 -8.28
C GLU A 45 -4.06 -11.49 -7.20
N ILE A 46 -4.71 -10.73 -6.31
CA ILE A 46 -4.00 -10.13 -5.20
C ILE A 46 -3.48 -11.22 -4.28
N SER A 47 -4.34 -12.18 -3.98
CA SER A 47 -3.97 -13.28 -3.08
C SER A 47 -2.76 -14.04 -3.62
N GLU A 48 -2.73 -14.29 -4.92
CA GLU A 48 -1.63 -15.03 -5.52
C GLU A 48 -0.34 -14.24 -5.52
N SER A 49 -0.43 -12.93 -5.54
CA SER A 49 0.77 -12.08 -5.60
C SER A 49 1.39 -11.85 -4.23
N ILE A 50 0.73 -12.27 -3.15
CA ILE A 50 1.25 -12.08 -1.81
C ILE A 50 1.32 -13.43 -1.12
N PRO A 51 2.49 -14.09 -1.18
CA PRO A 51 2.63 -15.40 -0.55
C PRO A 51 2.34 -15.33 0.95
N SER A 52 1.73 -16.36 1.46
CA SER A 52 1.49 -16.52 2.89
C SER A 52 0.37 -15.68 3.47
N ILE A 53 -0.33 -14.89 2.67
CA ILE A 53 -1.47 -14.16 3.20
C ILE A 53 -2.70 -15.06 3.09
N SER A 54 -3.48 -15.14 4.16
CA SER A 54 -4.72 -15.90 4.11
C SER A 54 -5.81 -15.03 3.48
N GLU A 55 -6.80 -15.69 2.89
CA GLU A 55 -7.90 -14.97 2.26
C GLU A 55 -8.69 -14.15 3.27
N MET A 56 -8.80 -14.67 4.49
CA MET A 56 -9.52 -13.94 5.55
C MET A 56 -8.79 -12.65 5.88
N ILE A 57 -7.47 -12.70 6.01
CA ILE A 57 -6.68 -11.52 6.32
C ILE A 57 -6.70 -10.55 5.15
N LEU A 58 -6.56 -11.06 3.92
CA LEU A 58 -6.61 -10.19 2.75
C LEU A 58 -7.94 -9.46 2.68
N SER A 59 -9.04 -10.18 2.90
CA SER A 59 -10.36 -9.56 2.89
C SER A 59 -10.46 -8.45 3.92
N ARG A 60 -9.96 -8.71 5.12
CA ARG A 60 -10.00 -7.73 6.21
C ARG A 60 -9.16 -6.50 5.88
N ARG A 61 -7.96 -6.72 5.33
CA ARG A 61 -7.09 -5.60 4.99
C ARG A 61 -7.66 -4.77 3.86
N LEU A 62 -8.26 -5.41 2.86
CA LEU A 62 -8.88 -4.66 1.77
C LEU A 62 -10.03 -3.80 2.27
N LYS A 63 -10.81 -4.29 3.21
CA LYS A 63 -11.88 -3.49 3.78
C LYS A 63 -11.32 -2.28 4.52
N GLY A 64 -10.25 -2.47 5.26
CA GLY A 64 -9.61 -1.36 5.94
C GLY A 64 -9.06 -0.32 4.98
N LEU A 65 -8.45 -0.77 3.89
CA LEU A 65 -7.91 0.14 2.89
C LEU A 65 -9.03 0.89 2.16
N GLN A 66 -10.17 0.25 1.96
CA GLN A 66 -11.33 0.93 1.41
C GLN A 66 -11.85 1.99 2.38
N HIS A 67 -11.87 1.66 3.66
CA HIS A 67 -12.31 2.60 4.69
C HIS A 67 -11.41 3.83 4.72
N ASP A 68 -10.12 3.64 4.51
CA ASP A 68 -9.15 4.74 4.50
C ASP A 68 -9.05 5.41 3.14
N HIS A 69 -9.90 5.02 2.18
CA HIS A 69 -9.96 5.60 0.84
C HIS A 69 -8.68 5.41 0.03
N LEU A 70 -7.97 4.33 0.28
CA LEU A 70 -6.76 4.00 -0.48
C LEU A 70 -7.05 3.02 -1.60
N VAL A 71 -8.10 2.24 -1.46
CA VAL A 71 -8.48 1.21 -2.42
C VAL A 71 -9.96 1.38 -2.75
N LYS A 72 -10.28 1.20 -4.00
CA LYS A 72 -11.65 1.25 -4.48
C LYS A 72 -12.04 -0.14 -4.96
N ARG A 73 -13.25 -0.57 -4.59
CA ARG A 73 -13.79 -1.84 -5.02
C ARG A 73 -14.87 -1.56 -6.07
N THR A 74 -14.70 -2.12 -7.24
CA THR A 74 -15.61 -1.88 -8.36
C THR A 74 -16.22 -3.20 -8.79
N ILE A 75 -17.51 -3.18 -9.04
CA ILE A 75 -18.22 -4.33 -9.57
C ILE A 75 -18.47 -4.12 -11.04
N LEU A 76 -17.90 -4.98 -11.86
CA LEU A 76 -18.15 -4.97 -13.30
C LEU A 76 -19.24 -5.99 -13.58
N THR A 77 -20.07 -5.70 -14.60
CA THR A 77 -21.12 -6.62 -14.98
C THR A 77 -20.82 -7.18 -16.35
N CYS A 78 -21.40 -8.32 -16.67
CA CYS A 78 -21.31 -8.97 -17.98
C CYS A 78 -19.89 -9.39 -18.36
N PRO A 79 -19.28 -10.33 -17.67
CA PRO A 79 -19.75 -11.03 -16.49
C PRO A 79 -19.48 -10.24 -15.23
N THR A 80 -20.13 -10.63 -14.15
CA THR A 80 -19.92 -9.96 -12.88
C THR A 80 -18.52 -10.27 -12.36
N GLN A 81 -17.76 -9.23 -12.12
CA GLN A 81 -16.43 -9.33 -11.58
C GLN A 81 -16.23 -8.22 -10.56
N ILE A 82 -15.49 -8.54 -9.51
CA ILE A 82 -15.15 -7.56 -8.50
C ILE A 82 -13.68 -7.23 -8.65
N MET A 83 -13.40 -5.95 -8.88
CA MET A 83 -12.04 -5.48 -9.08
C MET A 83 -11.66 -4.54 -7.95
N TYR A 84 -10.40 -4.57 -7.58
CA TYR A 84 -9.82 -3.65 -6.61
C TYR A 84 -8.77 -2.82 -7.31
N GLU A 85 -8.73 -1.54 -7.00
CA GLU A 85 -7.70 -0.68 -7.56
C GLU A 85 -7.38 0.44 -6.59
N LEU A 86 -6.21 1.04 -6.77
CA LEU A 86 -5.81 2.15 -5.94
C LEU A 86 -6.59 3.40 -6.34
N THR A 87 -6.97 4.18 -5.32
CA THR A 87 -7.48 5.52 -5.55
C THR A 87 -6.30 6.45 -5.79
N PRO A 88 -6.55 7.70 -6.23
CA PRO A 88 -5.44 8.67 -6.31
C PRO A 88 -4.68 8.80 -4.99
N LYS A 89 -5.40 8.74 -3.86
CA LYS A 89 -4.74 8.77 -2.56
C LYS A 89 -3.87 7.54 -2.36
N GLY A 90 -4.35 6.38 -2.79
CA GLY A 90 -3.58 5.15 -2.71
C GLY A 90 -2.35 5.17 -3.60
N VAL A 91 -2.50 5.70 -4.83
CA VAL A 91 -1.36 5.83 -5.73
C VAL A 91 -0.30 6.73 -5.11
N ALA A 92 -0.72 7.86 -4.56
CA ALA A 92 0.22 8.79 -3.94
C ALA A 92 0.99 8.12 -2.81
N LEU A 93 0.30 7.33 -1.98
CA LEU A 93 0.97 6.64 -0.89
C LEU A 93 1.92 5.58 -1.42
N ALA A 94 1.53 4.87 -2.47
CA ALA A 94 2.34 3.78 -3.00
C ALA A 94 3.64 4.26 -3.65
N THR A 95 3.76 5.54 -3.95
CA THR A 95 4.96 6.05 -4.61
C THR A 95 6.22 5.91 -3.75
N PHE A 96 6.08 5.75 -2.44
CA PHE A 96 7.26 5.59 -1.60
C PHE A 96 7.85 4.18 -1.70
N ILE A 97 7.10 3.21 -2.23
CA ILE A 97 7.56 1.82 -2.25
C ILE A 97 8.84 1.63 -3.05
N PRO A 98 8.96 2.18 -4.26
CA PRO A 98 10.23 2.03 -4.99
C PRO A 98 11.42 2.61 -4.23
N CYS A 99 11.22 3.71 -3.52
CA CYS A 99 12.30 4.28 -2.72
C CYS A 99 12.68 3.36 -1.56
N LEU A 100 11.68 2.75 -0.95
CA LEU A 100 11.92 1.81 0.14
C LEU A 100 12.72 0.61 -0.36
N MET A 101 12.35 0.08 -1.53
CA MET A 101 13.04 -1.06 -2.10
C MET A 101 14.46 -0.70 -2.51
N ASP A 102 14.64 0.51 -3.05
CA ASP A 102 15.97 0.98 -3.43
C ASP A 102 16.86 1.10 -2.20
N TRP A 103 16.31 1.62 -1.11
CA TRP A 103 17.06 1.72 0.14
C TRP A 103 17.52 0.34 0.59
N ASP A 104 16.63 -0.63 0.53
CA ASP A 104 16.96 -2.00 0.95
C ASP A 104 18.07 -2.57 0.07
N THR A 105 17.97 -2.36 -1.23
CA THR A 105 18.98 -2.85 -2.17
C THR A 105 20.36 -2.25 -1.87
N ARG A 106 20.39 -0.97 -1.54
CA ARG A 106 21.66 -0.29 -1.31
C ARG A 106 22.34 -0.73 -0.02
N PHE A 107 21.56 -1.00 1.00
CA PHE A 107 22.13 -1.20 2.33
C PHE A 107 21.97 -2.61 2.85
N SER A 108 21.27 -3.46 2.16
CA SER A 108 21.13 -4.84 2.55
C SER A 108 22.38 -5.61 2.15
N LYS A 109 22.91 -6.38 3.05
CA LYS A 109 24.12 -7.14 2.74
C LYS A 109 23.91 -8.60 3.08
#